data_eddb1ca96dfa831f9f02c729fa1995a8
#
_entry.id   eddb1ca96dfa831f9f02c729fa1995a8
#
_cell.length_a   1.000
_cell.length_b   1.000
_cell.length_c   1.000
_cell.angle_alpha   90.00
_cell.angle_beta   90.00
_cell.angle_gamma   90.00
#
_symmetry.space_group_name_H-M   'P 1'
#
loop_
_entity.id
_entity.type
_entity.pdbx_description
1 polymer ?
#
loop_
_entity_poly.entity_id
_entity_poly.type
_entity_poly.pdbx_seq_one_letter_code
_entity_poly.pdbx_strand_id
1 'polypeptide(L)'
;ECKVTVGDQVQAAKIKLNKTKLSLKKGKTYTLKATVTPKDCTDKAVKWKSSKSSVVKVDANGKVTAKKAGTATITAATKNGLKATCKITVTDPATKVYLTPAMSIKKGSSVKLTASVFPKTATDKLTWSTSNKKVVTVTKSGKIKGVKTGTATITVKTTSGKKATCKVTVVK
;
A
#
# COMPACT_ATOMS: atom_id res chain seq x y z
N GLU A 1 -58.81 -5.99 -27.09
CA GLU A 1 -57.44 -6.52 -26.92
C GLU A 1 -56.49 -5.39 -26.53
N CYS A 2 -55.92 -5.48 -25.32
CA CYS A 2 -54.93 -4.50 -24.86
C CYS A 2 -53.57 -4.90 -25.44
N LYS A 3 -53.10 -4.21 -26.50
CA LYS A 3 -51.76 -4.39 -27.05
C LYS A 3 -50.73 -3.77 -26.07
N VAL A 4 -50.07 -4.59 -25.27
CA VAL A 4 -48.90 -4.17 -24.48
C VAL A 4 -47.71 -4.04 -25.44
N THR A 5 -47.41 -2.83 -25.90
CA THR A 5 -46.14 -2.51 -26.59
C THR A 5 -45.00 -2.56 -25.54
N VAL A 6 -44.22 -3.61 -25.59
CA VAL A 6 -42.92 -3.64 -24.89
C VAL A 6 -42.02 -2.66 -25.60
N GLY A 7 -41.85 -1.44 -25.03
CA GLY A 7 -40.94 -0.45 -25.57
C GLY A 7 -39.54 -1.04 -25.66
N ASP A 8 -38.81 -0.72 -26.76
CA ASP A 8 -37.44 -1.17 -26.97
C ASP A 8 -36.55 -0.85 -25.75
N GLN A 9 -36.04 -1.89 -25.06
CA GLN A 9 -35.16 -1.72 -23.93
C GLN A 9 -33.79 -1.27 -24.44
N VAL A 10 -33.44 -0.03 -24.19
CA VAL A 10 -32.07 0.46 -24.46
C VAL A 10 -31.10 -0.22 -23.51
N GLN A 11 -30.24 -1.06 -24.07
CA GLN A 11 -29.24 -1.83 -23.32
C GLN A 11 -28.03 -0.97 -22.95
N ALA A 12 -27.39 -1.28 -21.81
CA ALA A 12 -26.09 -0.71 -21.48
C ALA A 12 -25.05 -1.17 -22.51
N ALA A 13 -24.31 -0.24 -23.11
CA ALA A 13 -23.27 -0.51 -24.11
C ALA A 13 -21.87 -0.38 -23.53
N LYS A 14 -21.70 0.39 -22.46
CA LYS A 14 -20.40 0.60 -21.82
C LYS A 14 -20.54 0.91 -20.33
N ILE A 15 -19.56 0.44 -19.54
CA ILE A 15 -19.39 0.85 -18.14
C ILE A 15 -17.97 1.36 -17.91
N LYS A 16 -17.84 2.46 -17.17
CA LYS A 16 -16.55 3.03 -16.74
C LYS A 16 -16.57 3.31 -15.25
N LEU A 17 -15.39 3.25 -14.62
CA LEU A 17 -15.17 3.71 -13.25
C LEU A 17 -14.42 5.05 -13.26
N ASN A 18 -14.69 5.88 -12.25
CA ASN A 18 -13.98 7.15 -12.03
C ASN A 18 -12.49 6.94 -11.67
N LYS A 19 -12.10 5.74 -11.25
CA LYS A 19 -10.70 5.32 -10.98
C LYS A 19 -10.47 3.88 -11.43
N THR A 20 -9.33 3.63 -12.09
CA THR A 20 -8.87 2.28 -12.46
C THR A 20 -7.79 1.75 -11.51
N LYS A 21 -7.11 2.67 -10.80
CA LYS A 21 -6.12 2.37 -9.75
C LYS A 21 -6.33 3.34 -8.58
N LEU A 22 -6.19 2.84 -7.37
CA LEU A 22 -6.35 3.63 -6.14
C LEU A 22 -5.42 3.08 -5.04
N SER A 23 -4.79 3.99 -4.27
CA SER A 23 -4.05 3.64 -3.06
C SER A 23 -4.78 4.19 -1.85
N LEU A 24 -5.02 3.35 -0.85
CA LEU A 24 -5.67 3.72 0.40
C LEU A 24 -4.81 3.29 1.59
N LYS A 25 -4.79 4.11 2.63
CA LYS A 25 -4.28 3.67 3.94
C LYS A 25 -5.33 2.77 4.60
N LYS A 26 -4.90 1.76 5.32
CA LYS A 26 -5.77 0.91 6.15
C LYS A 26 -6.72 1.75 7.00
N GLY A 27 -7.98 1.35 7.09
CA GLY A 27 -9.05 2.06 7.77
C GLY A 27 -9.71 3.19 6.97
N LYS A 28 -9.15 3.61 5.82
CA LYS A 28 -9.75 4.65 4.97
C LYS A 28 -10.77 4.07 4.00
N THR A 29 -11.71 4.92 3.60
CA THR A 29 -12.77 4.61 2.65
C THR A 29 -12.68 5.50 1.41
N TYR A 30 -13.28 5.06 0.32
CA TYR A 30 -13.43 5.82 -0.92
C TYR A 30 -14.68 5.33 -1.64
N THR A 31 -15.42 6.21 -2.34
CA THR A 31 -16.56 5.81 -3.15
C THR A 31 -16.18 5.77 -4.63
N LEU A 32 -16.15 4.58 -5.19
CA LEU A 32 -16.05 4.39 -6.64
C LEU A 32 -17.38 4.74 -7.28
N LYS A 33 -17.32 5.51 -8.37
CA LYS A 33 -18.51 5.84 -9.18
C LYS A 33 -18.43 5.09 -10.51
N ALA A 34 -19.48 4.34 -10.83
CA ALA A 34 -19.64 3.70 -12.12
C ALA A 34 -20.52 4.59 -13.02
N THR A 35 -20.10 4.77 -14.26
CA THR A 35 -20.89 5.45 -15.31
C THR A 35 -21.26 4.44 -16.36
N VAL A 36 -22.54 4.23 -16.58
CA VAL A 36 -23.11 3.37 -17.63
C VAL A 36 -23.53 4.24 -18.80
N THR A 37 -23.25 3.80 -20.00
CA THR A 37 -23.58 4.51 -21.25
C THR A 37 -24.33 3.54 -22.15
N PRO A 38 -25.38 4.00 -22.92
CA PRO A 38 -25.89 5.35 -23.00
C PRO A 38 -26.65 5.77 -21.73
N LYS A 39 -26.90 7.09 -21.56
CA LYS A 39 -27.56 7.63 -20.34
C LYS A 39 -29.02 7.22 -20.20
N ASP A 40 -29.67 6.93 -21.31
CA ASP A 40 -31.07 6.52 -21.45
C ASP A 40 -31.27 5.00 -21.34
N CYS A 41 -30.20 4.21 -21.09
CA CYS A 41 -30.35 2.77 -20.90
C CYS A 41 -31.32 2.46 -19.76
N THR A 42 -32.17 1.45 -20.00
CA THR A 42 -33.29 1.08 -19.11
C THR A 42 -32.80 0.55 -17.78
N ASP A 43 -31.69 -0.22 -17.77
CA ASP A 43 -31.11 -0.79 -16.53
C ASP A 43 -29.70 -0.24 -16.32
N LYS A 44 -29.55 0.63 -15.32
CA LYS A 44 -28.29 1.21 -14.85
C LYS A 44 -27.75 0.53 -13.60
N ALA A 45 -28.40 -0.53 -13.13
CA ALA A 45 -27.98 -1.22 -11.92
C ALA A 45 -26.58 -1.81 -12.06
N VAL A 46 -25.76 -1.58 -11.06
CA VAL A 46 -24.37 -2.04 -11.02
C VAL A 46 -24.16 -2.92 -9.78
N LYS A 47 -23.70 -4.14 -10.02
CA LYS A 47 -23.29 -5.06 -8.95
C LYS A 47 -21.78 -4.90 -8.69
N TRP A 48 -21.42 -4.76 -7.44
CA TRP A 48 -20.04 -4.58 -6.99
C TRP A 48 -19.48 -5.86 -6.37
N LYS A 49 -18.24 -6.22 -6.71
CA LYS A 49 -17.55 -7.39 -6.16
C LYS A 49 -16.10 -7.05 -5.87
N SER A 50 -15.59 -7.51 -4.72
CA SER A 50 -14.17 -7.46 -4.40
C SER A 50 -13.54 -8.83 -4.62
N SER A 51 -12.34 -8.87 -5.24
CA SER A 51 -11.56 -10.10 -5.38
C SER A 51 -11.01 -10.62 -4.04
N LYS A 52 -10.85 -9.73 -3.04
CA LYS A 52 -10.36 -10.03 -1.69
C LYS A 52 -11.06 -9.14 -0.66
N SER A 53 -12.22 -9.55 -0.17
CA SER A 53 -13.03 -8.77 0.79
C SER A 53 -12.34 -8.58 2.15
N SER A 54 -11.40 -9.45 2.50
CA SER A 54 -10.52 -9.31 3.68
C SER A 54 -9.52 -8.15 3.55
N VAL A 55 -9.15 -7.75 2.33
CA VAL A 55 -8.25 -6.62 2.05
C VAL A 55 -9.05 -5.35 1.82
N VAL A 56 -10.04 -5.40 0.92
CA VAL A 56 -10.95 -4.29 0.61
C VAL A 56 -12.38 -4.82 0.53
N LYS A 57 -13.26 -4.33 1.39
CA LYS A 57 -14.71 -4.54 1.28
C LYS A 57 -15.30 -3.48 0.36
N VAL A 58 -16.29 -3.84 -0.45
CA VAL A 58 -17.13 -2.91 -1.22
C VAL A 58 -18.59 -3.15 -0.86
N ASP A 59 -19.38 -2.10 -0.76
CA ASP A 59 -20.84 -2.16 -0.58
C ASP A 59 -21.59 -1.99 -1.90
N ALA A 60 -22.92 -2.04 -1.82
CA ALA A 60 -23.81 -1.89 -3.00
C ALA A 60 -23.71 -0.51 -3.69
N ASN A 61 -23.25 0.52 -2.97
CA ASN A 61 -23.11 1.89 -3.45
C ASN A 61 -21.70 2.18 -4.01
N GLY A 62 -20.84 1.16 -4.11
CA GLY A 62 -19.45 1.32 -4.57
C GLY A 62 -18.50 1.94 -3.53
N LYS A 63 -18.93 2.09 -2.26
CA LYS A 63 -18.05 2.53 -1.18
C LYS A 63 -17.12 1.40 -0.79
N VAL A 64 -15.82 1.63 -0.99
CA VAL A 64 -14.77 0.69 -0.62
C VAL A 64 -14.19 1.05 0.74
N THR A 65 -13.90 0.02 1.54
CA THR A 65 -13.26 0.15 2.87
C THR A 65 -11.98 -0.67 2.89
N ALA A 66 -10.86 -0.03 3.15
CA ALA A 66 -9.53 -0.65 3.25
C ALA A 66 -9.37 -1.34 4.62
N LYS A 67 -9.39 -2.68 4.67
CA LYS A 67 -9.35 -3.46 5.93
C LYS A 67 -7.95 -3.93 6.32
N LYS A 68 -7.18 -4.42 5.35
CA LYS A 68 -5.86 -5.03 5.58
C LYS A 68 -4.90 -4.62 4.46
N ALA A 69 -3.62 -4.45 4.79
CA ALA A 69 -2.58 -4.21 3.78
C ALA A 69 -2.57 -5.31 2.72
N GLY A 70 -2.40 -4.92 1.47
CA GLY A 70 -2.43 -5.82 0.33
C GLY A 70 -3.08 -5.19 -0.90
N THR A 71 -3.42 -6.02 -1.88
CA THR A 71 -4.07 -5.58 -3.12
C THR A 71 -5.35 -6.36 -3.36
N ALA A 72 -6.41 -5.65 -3.77
CA ALA A 72 -7.67 -6.23 -4.23
C ALA A 72 -8.13 -5.52 -5.49
N THR A 73 -8.86 -6.24 -6.35
CA THR A 73 -9.53 -5.68 -7.53
C THR A 73 -11.03 -5.58 -7.24
N ILE A 74 -11.58 -4.38 -7.39
CA ILE A 74 -13.02 -4.14 -7.31
C ILE A 74 -13.56 -4.18 -8.74
N THR A 75 -14.61 -4.96 -8.94
CA THR A 75 -15.32 -5.11 -10.20
C THR A 75 -16.71 -4.54 -10.05
N ALA A 76 -17.09 -3.65 -10.97
CA ALA A 76 -18.46 -3.18 -11.20
C ALA A 76 -19.01 -3.89 -12.44
N ALA A 77 -20.16 -4.52 -12.34
CA ALA A 77 -20.78 -5.26 -13.44
C ALA A 77 -22.24 -4.82 -13.64
N THR A 78 -22.64 -4.61 -14.90
CA THR A 78 -24.03 -4.41 -15.28
C THR A 78 -24.79 -5.74 -15.42
N LYS A 79 -26.10 -5.72 -15.47
CA LYS A 79 -26.94 -6.91 -15.64
C LYS A 79 -26.63 -7.66 -16.95
N ASN A 80 -26.36 -6.95 -18.03
CA ASN A 80 -25.97 -7.53 -19.34
C ASN A 80 -24.49 -7.93 -19.42
N GLY A 81 -23.74 -7.99 -18.29
CA GLY A 81 -22.40 -8.59 -18.20
C GLY A 81 -21.23 -7.67 -18.49
N LEU A 82 -21.42 -6.38 -18.80
CA LEU A 82 -20.33 -5.42 -18.95
C LEU A 82 -19.62 -5.24 -17.61
N LYS A 83 -18.27 -5.12 -17.65
CA LYS A 83 -17.44 -5.01 -16.45
C LYS A 83 -16.46 -3.85 -16.54
N ALA A 84 -16.27 -3.18 -15.42
CA ALA A 84 -15.17 -2.23 -15.22
C ALA A 84 -14.48 -2.55 -13.88
N THR A 85 -13.16 -2.35 -13.82
CA THR A 85 -12.37 -2.74 -12.67
C THR A 85 -11.52 -1.60 -12.11
N CYS A 86 -11.29 -1.64 -10.80
CA CYS A 86 -10.34 -0.77 -10.11
C CYS A 86 -9.41 -1.61 -9.24
N LYS A 87 -8.10 -1.51 -9.48
CA LYS A 87 -7.07 -2.13 -8.62
C LYS A 87 -6.80 -1.24 -7.43
N ILE A 88 -7.08 -1.72 -6.21
CA ILE A 88 -6.87 -0.99 -4.97
C ILE A 88 -5.69 -1.59 -4.21
N THR A 89 -4.71 -0.76 -3.88
CA THR A 89 -3.58 -1.11 -3.01
C THR A 89 -3.80 -0.49 -1.65
N VAL A 90 -3.84 -1.32 -0.61
CA VAL A 90 -3.94 -0.89 0.78
C VAL A 90 -2.57 -0.90 1.42
N THR A 91 -2.16 0.24 1.99
CA THR A 91 -0.92 0.41 2.75
C THR A 91 -1.23 0.53 4.24
N ASP A 92 -0.33 0.01 5.07
CA ASP A 92 -0.34 0.16 6.53
C ASP A 92 0.97 0.85 6.92
N PRO A 93 1.01 2.20 7.01
CA PRO A 93 2.26 2.92 7.22
C PRO A 93 2.80 2.72 8.63
N ALA A 94 4.12 2.70 8.76
CA ALA A 94 4.80 2.64 10.04
C ALA A 94 4.46 3.85 10.92
N THR A 95 4.12 3.60 12.17
CA THR A 95 3.92 4.62 13.21
C THR A 95 5.18 4.84 14.03
N LYS A 96 6.01 3.77 14.18
CA LYS A 96 7.30 3.80 14.90
C LYS A 96 8.30 2.88 14.23
N VAL A 97 9.59 3.17 14.41
CA VAL A 97 10.71 2.28 14.08
C VAL A 97 11.68 2.30 15.24
N TYR A 98 12.23 1.15 15.57
CA TYR A 98 13.19 0.96 16.65
C TYR A 98 14.47 0.36 16.10
N LEU A 99 15.59 0.75 16.71
CA LEU A 99 16.92 0.23 16.42
C LEU A 99 17.68 0.18 17.75
N THR A 100 18.62 -0.75 17.91
CA THR A 100 19.55 -0.74 19.03
C THR A 100 20.24 0.63 19.11
N PRO A 101 20.19 1.34 20.26
CA PRO A 101 20.61 2.74 20.32
C PRO A 101 22.13 2.91 20.18
N ALA A 102 22.92 1.94 20.63
CA ALA A 102 24.38 1.96 20.52
C ALA A 102 24.96 0.56 20.45
N MET A 103 26.13 0.42 19.83
CA MET A 103 26.93 -0.80 19.80
C MET A 103 28.39 -0.53 19.48
N SER A 104 29.26 -1.48 19.81
CA SER A 104 30.69 -1.48 19.44
C SER A 104 30.97 -2.65 18.49
N ILE A 105 31.83 -2.43 17.49
CA ILE A 105 32.30 -3.46 16.55
C ILE A 105 33.82 -3.31 16.37
N LYS A 106 34.51 -4.42 16.12
CA LYS A 106 35.95 -4.37 15.76
C LYS A 106 36.15 -3.83 14.35
N LYS A 107 37.28 -3.15 14.11
CA LYS A 107 37.69 -2.76 12.75
C LYS A 107 37.73 -4.00 11.84
N GLY A 108 37.19 -3.88 10.61
CA GLY A 108 37.10 -4.99 9.67
C GLY A 108 35.84 -5.86 9.83
N SER A 109 35.25 -5.91 11.04
CA SER A 109 34.08 -6.73 11.33
C SER A 109 32.81 -6.18 10.67
N SER A 110 31.88 -7.09 10.42
CA SER A 110 30.54 -6.76 9.88
C SER A 110 29.45 -7.32 10.76
N VAL A 111 28.41 -6.52 10.98
CA VAL A 111 27.21 -6.90 11.75
C VAL A 111 25.96 -6.48 10.98
N LYS A 112 24.90 -7.28 11.08
CA LYS A 112 23.59 -6.90 10.52
C LYS A 112 22.76 -6.21 11.60
N LEU A 113 22.41 -4.95 11.39
CA LEU A 113 21.43 -4.25 12.21
C LEU A 113 20.02 -4.67 11.79
N THR A 114 19.18 -4.94 12.79
CA THR A 114 17.75 -5.25 12.57
C THR A 114 16.93 -4.13 13.15
N ALA A 115 16.12 -3.49 12.30
CA ALA A 115 15.16 -2.50 12.73
C ALA A 115 13.79 -3.15 12.95
N SER A 116 13.15 -2.86 14.07
CA SER A 116 11.78 -3.27 14.37
C SER A 116 10.83 -2.16 14.00
N VAL A 117 9.83 -2.46 13.17
CA VAL A 117 8.82 -1.49 12.68
C VAL A 117 7.48 -1.81 13.31
N PHE A 118 6.75 -0.79 13.73
CA PHE A 118 5.42 -0.93 14.30
C PHE A 118 4.40 -0.13 13.48
N PRO A 119 3.20 -0.68 13.22
CA PRO A 119 2.77 -2.04 13.53
C PRO A 119 3.56 -3.08 12.70
N LYS A 120 3.60 -4.35 13.14
CA LYS A 120 4.28 -5.45 12.41
C LYS A 120 3.73 -5.65 10.98
N THR A 121 2.51 -5.16 10.72
CA THR A 121 1.85 -5.16 9.41
C THR A 121 2.25 -3.99 8.52
N ALA A 122 3.16 -3.12 9.00
CA ALA A 122 3.61 -1.97 8.23
C ALA A 122 4.21 -2.37 6.87
N THR A 123 3.84 -1.61 5.83
CA THR A 123 4.24 -1.86 4.43
C THR A 123 5.43 -1.02 4.00
N ASP A 124 6.05 -0.32 4.94
CA ASP A 124 7.16 0.58 4.69
C ASP A 124 8.42 -0.15 4.23
N LYS A 125 9.11 0.45 3.28
CA LYS A 125 10.49 0.10 2.95
C LYS A 125 11.44 0.84 3.89
N LEU A 126 12.56 0.20 4.23
CA LEU A 126 13.61 0.77 5.04
C LEU A 126 14.75 1.28 4.17
N THR A 127 15.26 2.45 4.51
CA THR A 127 16.49 3.01 3.94
C THR A 127 17.49 3.26 5.06
N TRP A 128 18.77 2.98 4.78
CA TRP A 128 19.86 3.05 5.73
C TRP A 128 20.89 4.07 5.30
N SER A 129 21.43 4.81 6.25
CA SER A 129 22.50 5.78 6.01
C SER A 129 23.47 5.81 7.19
N THR A 130 24.67 6.29 6.96
CA THR A 130 25.69 6.53 7.97
C THR A 130 26.13 7.99 7.95
N SER A 131 26.41 8.54 9.11
CA SER A 131 26.96 9.90 9.25
C SER A 131 28.41 10.00 8.78
N ASN A 132 29.16 8.88 8.80
CA ASN A 132 30.57 8.86 8.38
C ASN A 132 30.95 7.51 7.74
N LYS A 133 31.01 7.48 6.42
CA LYS A 133 31.40 6.30 5.64
C LYS A 133 32.86 5.88 5.82
N LYS A 134 33.73 6.80 6.24
CA LYS A 134 35.15 6.49 6.53
C LYS A 134 35.30 5.69 7.81
N VAL A 135 34.33 5.76 8.73
CA VAL A 135 34.34 5.02 10.01
C VAL A 135 33.47 3.75 9.89
N VAL A 136 32.25 3.88 9.41
CA VAL A 136 31.32 2.74 9.25
C VAL A 136 30.57 2.86 7.92
N THR A 137 30.56 1.79 7.14
CA THR A 137 29.70 1.68 5.96
C THR A 137 28.41 0.93 6.32
N VAL A 138 27.32 1.20 5.57
CA VAL A 138 26.06 0.47 5.70
C VAL A 138 25.49 0.13 4.33
N THR A 139 24.97 -1.08 4.17
CA THR A 139 24.31 -1.55 2.96
C THR A 139 22.82 -1.24 2.99
N LYS A 140 22.14 -1.38 1.84
CA LYS A 140 20.67 -1.27 1.72
C LYS A 140 19.90 -2.24 2.63
N SER A 141 20.53 -3.37 3.03
CA SER A 141 19.94 -4.38 3.91
C SER A 141 20.24 -4.17 5.39
N GLY A 142 20.94 -3.10 5.77
CA GLY A 142 21.32 -2.81 7.16
C GLY A 142 22.57 -3.53 7.66
N LYS A 143 23.36 -4.18 6.78
CA LYS A 143 24.68 -4.75 7.16
C LYS A 143 25.67 -3.61 7.26
N ILE A 144 26.28 -3.43 8.44
CA ILE A 144 27.35 -2.46 8.70
C ILE A 144 28.72 -3.13 8.68
N LYS A 145 29.76 -2.36 8.34
CA LYS A 145 31.18 -2.78 8.42
C LYS A 145 32.00 -1.66 9.04
N GLY A 146 32.80 -2.00 10.06
CA GLY A 146 33.77 -1.09 10.65
C GLY A 146 34.98 -0.90 9.74
N VAL A 147 35.23 0.33 9.30
CA VAL A 147 36.31 0.67 8.35
C VAL A 147 37.51 1.24 9.08
N LYS A 148 37.29 2.19 9.98
CA LYS A 148 38.32 2.88 10.75
C LYS A 148 37.85 3.07 12.20
N THR A 149 38.76 3.04 13.16
CA THR A 149 38.45 3.37 14.57
C THR A 149 37.80 4.76 14.67
N GLY A 150 36.78 4.90 15.52
CA GLY A 150 35.99 6.11 15.69
C GLY A 150 34.51 5.82 15.86
N THR A 151 33.71 6.84 15.79
CA THR A 151 32.26 6.75 16.00
C THR A 151 31.50 7.26 14.78
N ALA A 152 30.43 6.56 14.40
CA ALA A 152 29.48 7.01 13.39
C ALA A 152 28.05 6.68 13.81
N THR A 153 27.09 7.48 13.38
CA THR A 153 25.67 7.23 13.61
C THR A 153 25.05 6.58 12.38
N ILE A 154 24.45 5.40 12.56
CA ILE A 154 23.65 4.74 11.56
C ILE A 154 22.21 5.18 11.75
N THR A 155 21.56 5.61 10.67
CA THR A 155 20.15 6.00 10.65
C THR A 155 19.36 5.06 9.75
N VAL A 156 18.26 4.51 10.28
CA VAL A 156 17.22 3.85 9.48
C VAL A 156 16.03 4.77 9.35
N LYS A 157 15.46 4.85 8.14
CA LYS A 157 14.26 5.65 7.83
C LYS A 157 13.24 4.80 7.08
N THR A 158 11.98 4.89 7.49
CA THR A 158 10.84 4.27 6.78
C THR A 158 10.35 5.18 5.66
N THR A 159 9.65 4.63 4.65
CA THR A 159 9.02 5.42 3.58
C THR A 159 7.94 6.37 4.11
N SER A 160 7.32 6.06 5.25
CA SER A 160 6.37 6.95 5.98
C SER A 160 7.07 8.04 6.81
N GLY A 161 8.42 8.11 6.79
CA GLY A 161 9.20 9.18 7.42
C GLY A 161 9.65 8.92 8.86
N LYS A 162 9.35 7.75 9.46
CA LYS A 162 9.84 7.41 10.81
C LYS A 162 11.32 7.09 10.77
N LYS A 163 12.06 7.49 11.82
CA LYS A 163 13.52 7.33 11.92
C LYS A 163 13.90 6.71 13.26
N ALA A 164 14.98 5.93 13.24
CA ALA A 164 15.72 5.50 14.44
C ALA A 164 17.21 5.51 14.15
N THR A 165 18.01 5.66 15.17
CA THR A 165 19.48 5.79 15.07
C THR A 165 20.19 4.78 15.96
N CYS A 166 21.40 4.41 15.55
CA CYS A 166 22.32 3.60 16.33
C CYS A 166 23.71 4.27 16.30
N LYS A 167 24.26 4.58 17.47
CA LYS A 167 25.65 5.04 17.61
C LYS A 167 26.57 3.82 17.53
N VAL A 168 27.40 3.75 16.50
CA VAL A 168 28.35 2.64 16.31
C VAL A 168 29.75 3.13 16.60
N THR A 169 30.42 2.49 17.55
CA THR A 169 31.84 2.73 17.89
C THR A 169 32.67 1.60 17.29
N VAL A 170 33.64 1.97 16.46
CA VAL A 170 34.63 1.02 15.91
C VAL A 170 35.86 1.03 16.78
N VAL A 171 36.17 -0.11 17.35
CA VAL A 171 37.39 -0.35 18.19
C VAL A 171 38.45 -1.12 17.40
N LYS A 172 39.67 -1.16 17.93
CA LYS A 172 40.78 -1.96 17.37
C LYS A 172 40.47 -3.44 17.31
#